data_ab0d1a65643101603c7d7d035b3a61ce
#
_entry.id   ab0d1a65643101603c7d7d035b3a61ce
#
_cell.length_a   1.000
_cell.length_b   1.000
_cell.length_c   1.000
_cell.angle_alpha   90.00
_cell.angle_beta   90.00
_cell.angle_gamma   90.00
#
_symmetry.space_group_name_H-M   'P 1'
#
loop_
_entity.id
_entity.type
_entity.pdbx_description
1 polymer ?
#
loop_
_entity_poly.entity_id
_entity_poly.type
_entity_poly.pdbx_seq_one_letter_code
_entity_poly.pdbx_strand_id
1 'polypeptide(L)'
;MQLILVRHALPLRSEDSADPPLAELGQEQSARIPDALSRFAIARIASSAQLRAVQTGAALAAALGLSLETDERLTEYDRDFAGYIPIEDARTEFRDAFERIKAGHLPEQVDEKAFRTRVLEGVAAAVEGVQHTDTVVVFAHGGVINIALQDILGTPKALGFPIDYCSITRILYSRNGNRSAASINETQHVWDLLPRNR
;
A
#
# COMPACT_ATOMS: atom_id res chain seq x y z
N MET A 1 5.94 -19.06 2.10
CA MET A 1 6.34 -17.68 1.85
C MET A 1 5.28 -16.73 2.39
N GLN A 2 5.69 -15.56 2.84
CA GLN A 2 4.77 -14.50 3.28
C GLN A 2 5.01 -13.23 2.46
N LEU A 3 3.94 -12.61 2.01
CA LEU A 3 3.94 -11.26 1.45
C LEU A 3 3.34 -10.32 2.49
N ILE A 4 4.05 -9.23 2.78
CA ILE A 4 3.61 -8.13 3.62
C ILE A 4 3.40 -6.91 2.71
N LEU A 5 2.16 -6.44 2.62
CA LEU A 5 1.81 -5.20 1.93
C LEU A 5 1.72 -4.08 2.97
N VAL A 6 2.42 -2.98 2.73
CA VAL A 6 2.42 -1.80 3.60
C VAL A 6 1.92 -0.61 2.78
N ARG A 7 0.84 0.05 3.24
CA ARG A 7 0.43 1.30 2.63
C ARG A 7 1.46 2.39 2.95
N HIS A 8 1.76 3.25 1.98
CA HIS A 8 2.61 4.43 2.21
C HIS A 8 2.15 5.25 3.42
N ALA A 9 3.07 5.97 4.04
CA ALA A 9 2.83 6.92 5.11
C ALA A 9 2.11 8.18 4.58
N LEU A 10 1.63 9.04 5.49
CA LEU A 10 0.91 10.26 5.14
C LEU A 10 1.76 11.17 4.25
N PRO A 11 1.34 11.47 3.01
CA PRO A 11 2.04 12.43 2.16
C PRO A 11 1.52 13.85 2.37
N LEU A 12 2.25 14.81 1.83
CA LEU A 12 1.77 16.18 1.73
C LEU A 12 0.57 16.26 0.76
N ARG A 13 -0.33 17.20 1.00
CA ARG A 13 -1.31 17.63 0.02
C ARG A 13 -0.57 18.38 -1.10
N SER A 14 -0.96 18.17 -2.35
CA SER A 14 -0.44 18.89 -3.50
C SER A 14 -1.54 19.10 -4.53
N GLU A 15 -1.64 20.32 -5.05
CA GLU A 15 -2.56 20.66 -6.15
C GLU A 15 -1.90 20.47 -7.51
N ASP A 16 -0.56 20.48 -7.56
CA ASP A 16 0.23 20.47 -8.78
C ASP A 16 0.95 19.15 -9.06
N SER A 17 0.82 18.16 -8.16
CA SER A 17 1.49 16.87 -8.29
C SER A 17 0.66 15.74 -7.69
N ALA A 18 0.46 14.68 -8.45
CA ALA A 18 -0.14 13.43 -7.95
C ALA A 18 0.83 12.61 -7.11
N ASP A 19 2.10 12.98 -7.03
CA ASP A 19 3.14 12.24 -6.32
C ASP A 19 3.94 13.13 -5.34
N PRO A 20 3.29 13.69 -4.30
CA PRO A 20 3.98 14.49 -3.30
C PRO A 20 4.85 13.64 -2.36
N PRO A 21 5.87 14.24 -1.73
CA PRO A 21 6.66 13.60 -0.69
C PRO A 21 5.85 13.40 0.59
N LEU A 22 6.43 12.65 1.54
CA LEU A 22 5.83 12.47 2.87
C LEU A 22 5.75 13.79 3.64
N ALA A 23 4.65 13.97 4.37
CA ALA A 23 4.53 14.97 5.42
C ALA A 23 5.45 14.62 6.62
N GLU A 24 5.70 15.57 7.51
CA GLU A 24 6.48 15.32 8.74
C GLU A 24 5.89 14.15 9.55
N LEU A 25 4.58 14.15 9.77
CA LEU A 25 3.89 13.02 10.39
C LEU A 25 4.07 11.71 9.64
N GLY A 26 4.12 11.74 8.32
CA GLY A 26 4.40 10.56 7.49
C GLY A 26 5.82 10.04 7.67
N GLN A 27 6.79 10.92 7.87
CA GLN A 27 8.16 10.53 8.21
C GLN A 27 8.22 9.83 9.57
N GLU A 28 7.50 10.34 10.59
CA GLU A 28 7.38 9.69 11.89
C GLU A 28 6.71 8.31 11.78
N GLN A 29 5.64 8.19 10.97
CA GLN A 29 4.98 6.91 10.71
C GLN A 29 5.94 5.91 10.08
N SER A 30 6.68 6.30 9.04
CA SER A 30 7.60 5.42 8.32
C SER A 30 8.76 4.95 9.21
N ALA A 31 9.22 5.78 10.14
CA ALA A 31 10.30 5.45 11.07
C ALA A 31 9.93 4.29 12.04
N ARG A 32 8.63 3.98 12.21
CA ARG A 32 8.18 2.86 13.08
C ARG A 32 8.11 1.52 12.35
N ILE A 33 8.23 1.49 11.02
CA ILE A 33 8.13 0.26 10.23
C ILE A 33 9.23 -0.75 10.53
N PRO A 34 10.53 -0.37 10.68
CA PRO A 34 11.58 -1.34 10.98
C PRO A 34 11.30 -2.14 12.25
N ASP A 35 10.90 -1.50 13.33
CA ASP A 35 10.58 -2.17 14.60
C ASP A 35 9.35 -3.06 14.48
N ALA A 36 8.31 -2.59 13.80
CA ALA A 36 7.08 -3.35 13.57
C ALA A 36 7.31 -4.64 12.78
N LEU A 37 8.30 -4.64 11.90
CA LEU A 37 8.64 -5.77 11.04
C LEU A 37 9.87 -6.57 11.51
N SER A 38 10.47 -6.22 12.64
CA SER A 38 11.73 -6.81 13.14
C SER A 38 11.68 -8.33 13.36
N ARG A 39 10.49 -8.89 13.60
CA ARG A 39 10.28 -10.34 13.80
C ARG A 39 10.31 -11.18 12.52
N PHE A 40 10.31 -10.55 11.34
CA PHE A 40 10.23 -11.25 10.07
C PHE A 40 11.61 -11.36 9.40
N ALA A 41 11.92 -12.54 8.85
CA ALA A 41 13.09 -12.73 8.01
C ALA A 41 12.81 -12.20 6.60
N ILE A 42 13.06 -10.90 6.39
CA ILE A 42 12.77 -10.20 5.13
C ILE A 42 13.90 -10.46 4.15
N ALA A 43 13.57 -11.05 3.00
CA ALA A 43 14.51 -11.37 1.94
C ALA A 43 14.50 -10.39 0.77
N ARG A 44 13.35 -9.68 0.58
CA ARG A 44 13.17 -8.70 -0.50
C ARG A 44 12.29 -7.56 -0.05
N ILE A 45 12.62 -6.35 -0.51
CA ILE A 45 11.81 -5.15 -0.36
C ILE A 45 11.52 -4.59 -1.74
N ALA A 46 10.23 -4.46 -2.09
CA ALA A 46 9.77 -3.80 -3.29
C ALA A 46 8.88 -2.61 -2.95
N SER A 47 8.71 -1.69 -3.88
CA SER A 47 7.88 -0.51 -3.72
C SER A 47 7.20 -0.13 -5.02
N SER A 48 6.03 0.49 -4.93
CA SER A 48 5.55 1.39 -5.98
C SER A 48 6.63 2.40 -6.33
N ALA A 49 6.68 2.82 -7.59
CA ALA A 49 7.60 3.86 -8.04
C ALA A 49 7.22 5.27 -7.53
N GLN A 50 5.99 5.45 -6.99
CA GLN A 50 5.56 6.75 -6.45
C GLN A 50 6.36 7.13 -5.19
N LEU A 51 6.78 8.39 -5.13
CA LEU A 51 7.72 8.94 -4.14
C LEU A 51 7.28 8.64 -2.69
N ARG A 52 5.99 8.82 -2.39
CA ARG A 52 5.43 8.54 -1.05
C ARG A 52 5.63 7.08 -0.60
N ALA A 53 5.55 6.11 -1.52
CA ALA A 53 5.79 4.71 -1.21
C ALA A 53 7.29 4.41 -1.06
N VAL A 54 8.11 4.95 -1.96
CA VAL A 54 9.58 4.83 -1.91
C VAL A 54 10.12 5.40 -0.59
N GLN A 55 9.71 6.62 -0.21
CA GLN A 55 10.13 7.24 1.04
C GLN A 55 9.69 6.43 2.27
N THR A 56 8.49 5.84 2.24
CA THR A 56 8.03 4.97 3.33
C THR A 56 8.90 3.72 3.47
N GLY A 57 9.29 3.10 2.35
CA GLY A 57 10.11 1.88 2.36
C GLY A 57 11.58 2.13 2.68
N ALA A 58 12.08 3.34 2.47
CA ALA A 58 13.49 3.68 2.64
C ALA A 58 14.01 3.42 4.06
N ALA A 59 13.18 3.67 5.09
CA ALA A 59 13.54 3.43 6.50
C ALA A 59 13.82 1.92 6.75
N LEU A 60 12.97 1.04 6.24
CA LEU A 60 13.14 -0.41 6.37
C LEU A 60 14.35 -0.91 5.56
N ALA A 61 14.51 -0.43 4.33
CA ALA A 61 15.62 -0.78 3.47
C ALA A 61 16.98 -0.43 4.12
N ALA A 62 17.09 0.77 4.67
CA ALA A 62 18.27 1.23 5.39
C ALA A 62 18.55 0.39 6.65
N ALA A 63 17.53 0.08 7.44
CA ALA A 63 17.66 -0.68 8.68
C ALA A 63 18.13 -2.12 8.43
N LEU A 64 17.76 -2.71 7.29
CA LEU A 64 18.12 -4.09 6.94
C LEU A 64 19.35 -4.19 6.00
N GLY A 65 19.82 -3.07 5.46
CA GLY A 65 20.89 -3.07 4.44
C GLY A 65 20.46 -3.74 3.12
N LEU A 66 19.16 -3.74 2.81
CA LEU A 66 18.59 -4.31 1.59
C LEU A 66 18.32 -3.22 0.56
N SER A 67 18.37 -3.58 -0.73
CA SER A 67 17.89 -2.71 -1.80
C SER A 67 16.36 -2.60 -1.76
N LEU A 68 15.84 -1.42 -2.15
CA LEU A 68 14.43 -1.20 -2.40
C LEU A 68 14.23 -1.17 -3.91
N GLU A 69 13.55 -2.18 -4.44
CA GLU A 69 13.26 -2.32 -5.87
C GLU A 69 11.93 -1.63 -6.19
N THR A 70 11.91 -0.76 -7.20
CA THR A 70 10.67 -0.07 -7.60
C THR A 70 10.01 -0.74 -8.79
N ASP A 71 8.66 -0.77 -8.79
CA ASP A 71 7.85 -1.32 -9.87
C ASP A 71 6.68 -0.39 -10.21
N GLU A 72 6.62 0.11 -11.45
CA GLU A 72 5.55 0.95 -11.96
C GLU A 72 4.17 0.27 -11.93
N ARG A 73 4.13 -1.05 -11.95
CA ARG A 73 2.88 -1.81 -11.86
C ARG A 73 2.21 -1.69 -10.50
N LEU A 74 2.94 -1.29 -9.47
CA LEU A 74 2.44 -1.08 -8.11
C LEU A 74 1.99 0.36 -7.81
N THR A 75 1.99 1.26 -8.82
CA THR A 75 1.51 2.64 -8.64
C THR A 75 -0.01 2.68 -8.41
N GLU A 76 -0.48 3.71 -7.69
CA GLU A 76 -1.90 3.88 -7.40
C GLU A 76 -2.71 4.27 -8.65
N TYR A 77 -4.02 4.22 -8.56
CA TYR A 77 -4.92 4.64 -9.63
C TYR A 77 -4.87 6.15 -9.89
N ASP A 78 -4.37 6.93 -8.92
CA ASP A 78 -4.28 8.39 -9.00
C ASP A 78 -3.04 8.93 -9.73
N ARG A 79 -2.15 8.07 -10.22
CA ARG A 79 -0.85 8.44 -10.78
C ARG A 79 -0.92 9.48 -11.91
N ASP A 80 -2.03 9.49 -12.65
CA ASP A 80 -2.25 10.37 -13.81
C ASP A 80 -3.17 11.56 -13.44
N PHE A 81 -3.49 11.77 -12.15
CA PHE A 81 -4.29 12.92 -11.69
C PHE A 81 -3.43 14.18 -11.61
N ALA A 82 -4.08 15.35 -11.65
CA ALA A 82 -3.37 16.63 -11.60
C ALA A 82 -2.71 16.90 -10.23
N GLY A 83 -3.33 16.41 -9.15
CA GLY A 83 -2.87 16.62 -7.78
C GLY A 83 -3.17 15.44 -6.86
N TYR A 84 -2.70 15.54 -5.63
CA TYR A 84 -2.96 14.58 -4.55
C TYR A 84 -3.67 15.25 -3.39
N ILE A 85 -4.83 14.73 -3.04
CA ILE A 85 -5.62 15.18 -1.89
C ILE A 85 -5.79 13.99 -0.95
N PRO A 86 -5.31 14.08 0.31
CA PRO A 86 -5.56 13.08 1.32
C PRO A 86 -7.06 12.79 1.45
N ILE A 87 -7.45 11.54 1.65
CA ILE A 87 -8.86 11.13 1.70
C ILE A 87 -9.62 11.86 2.80
N GLU A 88 -8.94 12.27 3.87
CA GLU A 88 -9.48 13.03 4.98
C GLU A 88 -9.99 14.41 4.52
N ASP A 89 -9.27 15.07 3.60
CA ASP A 89 -9.60 16.38 3.05
C ASP A 89 -10.61 16.27 1.92
N ALA A 90 -10.60 15.17 1.16
CA ALA A 90 -11.52 14.92 0.05
C ALA A 90 -13.00 14.88 0.48
N ARG A 91 -13.28 14.59 1.75
CA ARG A 91 -14.62 14.55 2.32
C ARG A 91 -15.38 15.88 2.14
N THR A 92 -14.68 16.99 2.23
CA THR A 92 -15.28 18.35 2.12
C THR A 92 -15.20 18.91 0.71
N GLU A 93 -14.12 18.67 -0.01
CA GLU A 93 -13.82 19.30 -1.29
C GLU A 93 -14.30 18.48 -2.49
N PHE A 94 -14.29 17.15 -2.38
CA PHE A 94 -14.60 16.19 -3.47
C PHE A 94 -15.62 15.14 -3.00
N ARG A 95 -16.73 15.60 -2.47
CA ARG A 95 -17.73 14.77 -1.79
C ARG A 95 -18.18 13.56 -2.61
N ASP A 96 -18.47 13.73 -3.90
CA ASP A 96 -18.98 12.64 -4.73
C ASP A 96 -17.92 11.53 -4.93
N ALA A 97 -16.67 11.94 -5.20
CA ALA A 97 -15.55 11.01 -5.30
C ALA A 97 -15.28 10.31 -3.95
N PHE A 98 -15.35 11.05 -2.84
CA PHE A 98 -15.22 10.49 -1.49
C PHE A 98 -16.30 9.46 -1.18
N GLU A 99 -17.58 9.77 -1.43
CA GLU A 99 -18.70 8.84 -1.16
C GLU A 99 -18.60 7.59 -2.07
N ARG A 100 -18.13 7.75 -3.30
CA ARG A 100 -17.88 6.63 -4.21
C ARG A 100 -16.77 5.70 -3.70
N ILE A 101 -15.64 6.25 -3.26
CA ILE A 101 -14.54 5.50 -2.65
C ILE A 101 -15.01 4.82 -1.36
N LYS A 102 -15.74 5.52 -0.51
CA LYS A 102 -16.33 4.99 0.73
C LYS A 102 -17.34 3.87 0.45
N ALA A 103 -18.07 3.94 -0.66
CA ALA A 103 -18.94 2.87 -1.11
C ALA A 103 -18.18 1.65 -1.66
N GLY A 104 -16.86 1.73 -1.76
CA GLY A 104 -15.98 0.64 -2.18
C GLY A 104 -15.70 0.58 -3.69
N HIS A 105 -15.89 1.69 -4.40
CA HIS A 105 -15.67 1.80 -5.84
C HIS A 105 -14.50 2.73 -6.16
N LEU A 106 -13.77 2.42 -7.22
CA LEU A 106 -12.76 3.33 -7.79
C LEU A 106 -13.43 4.58 -8.39
N PRO A 107 -12.72 5.73 -8.48
CA PRO A 107 -13.20 6.90 -9.22
C PRO A 107 -13.62 6.56 -10.65
N GLU A 108 -14.61 7.26 -11.21
CA GLU A 108 -15.23 6.93 -12.51
C GLU A 108 -14.26 6.97 -13.69
N GLN A 109 -13.26 7.86 -13.61
CA GLN A 109 -12.25 8.01 -14.66
C GLN A 109 -11.20 6.88 -14.67
N VAL A 110 -11.21 5.98 -13.67
CA VAL A 110 -10.24 4.88 -13.57
C VAL A 110 -10.77 3.66 -14.30
N ASP A 111 -10.00 3.14 -15.27
CA ASP A 111 -10.24 1.80 -15.82
C ASP A 111 -9.89 0.73 -14.79
N GLU A 112 -10.90 0.26 -14.07
CA GLU A 112 -10.76 -0.75 -13.01
C GLU A 112 -10.10 -2.04 -13.52
N LYS A 113 -10.44 -2.47 -14.74
CA LYS A 113 -9.89 -3.71 -15.31
C LYS A 113 -8.40 -3.56 -15.61
N ALA A 114 -7.99 -2.45 -16.23
CA ALA A 114 -6.59 -2.18 -16.52
C ALA A 114 -5.78 -2.02 -15.23
N PHE A 115 -6.31 -1.27 -14.24
CA PHE A 115 -5.70 -1.11 -12.93
C PHE A 115 -5.51 -2.45 -12.22
N ARG A 116 -6.57 -3.27 -12.16
CA ARG A 116 -6.52 -4.61 -11.54
C ARG A 116 -5.45 -5.50 -12.20
N THR A 117 -5.44 -5.58 -13.53
CA THR A 117 -4.47 -6.41 -14.26
C THR A 117 -3.05 -5.99 -13.94
N ARG A 118 -2.75 -4.71 -14.03
CA ARG A 118 -1.43 -4.13 -13.74
C ARG A 118 -0.96 -4.44 -12.31
N VAL A 119 -1.83 -4.22 -11.33
CA VAL A 119 -1.52 -4.46 -9.91
C VAL A 119 -1.22 -5.94 -9.65
N LEU A 120 -2.03 -6.85 -10.17
CA LEU A 120 -1.84 -8.29 -9.96
C LEU A 120 -0.54 -8.79 -10.59
N GLU A 121 -0.17 -8.28 -11.76
CA GLU A 121 1.14 -8.55 -12.38
C GLU A 121 2.30 -8.03 -11.53
N GLY A 122 2.20 -6.82 -10.96
CA GLY A 122 3.21 -6.27 -10.06
C GLY A 122 3.37 -7.06 -8.77
N VAL A 123 2.25 -7.46 -8.15
CA VAL A 123 2.26 -8.30 -6.95
C VAL A 123 2.85 -9.69 -7.23
N ALA A 124 2.53 -10.27 -8.38
CA ALA A 124 3.11 -11.56 -8.78
C ALA A 124 4.62 -11.47 -8.99
N ALA A 125 5.09 -10.43 -9.66
CA ALA A 125 6.52 -10.20 -9.88
C ALA A 125 7.30 -9.97 -8.58
N ALA A 126 6.72 -9.25 -7.61
CA ALA A 126 7.36 -9.00 -6.33
C ALA A 126 7.71 -10.30 -5.57
N VAL A 127 6.94 -11.37 -5.76
CA VAL A 127 7.13 -12.65 -5.07
C VAL A 127 7.79 -13.72 -5.94
N GLU A 128 8.10 -13.41 -7.19
CA GLU A 128 8.70 -14.35 -8.13
C GLU A 128 10.12 -14.74 -7.68
N GLY A 129 10.44 -16.03 -7.74
CA GLY A 129 11.76 -16.56 -7.40
C GLY A 129 12.12 -16.53 -5.91
N VAL A 130 11.19 -16.13 -5.02
CA VAL A 130 11.41 -16.07 -3.57
C VAL A 130 11.21 -17.44 -2.94
N GLN A 131 12.04 -17.80 -1.95
CA GLN A 131 11.94 -19.08 -1.26
C GLN A 131 10.69 -19.16 -0.39
N HIS A 132 10.18 -20.38 -0.18
CA HIS A 132 8.94 -20.58 0.60
C HIS A 132 9.06 -20.14 2.07
N THR A 133 10.26 -20.07 2.61
CA THR A 133 10.55 -19.62 3.99
C THR A 133 10.64 -18.11 4.13
N ASP A 134 10.75 -17.39 3.03
CA ASP A 134 11.08 -15.98 3.03
C ASP A 134 9.87 -15.09 3.20
N THR A 135 10.13 -13.85 3.60
CA THR A 135 9.17 -12.76 3.62
C THR A 135 9.56 -11.70 2.61
N VAL A 136 8.59 -11.27 1.81
CA VAL A 136 8.70 -10.12 0.92
C VAL A 136 7.87 -8.97 1.50
N VAL A 137 8.43 -7.77 1.52
CA VAL A 137 7.69 -6.55 1.89
C VAL A 137 7.50 -5.69 0.66
N VAL A 138 6.27 -5.24 0.42
CA VAL A 138 5.90 -4.35 -0.69
C VAL A 138 5.25 -3.09 -0.13
N PHE A 139 5.87 -1.95 -0.39
CA PHE A 139 5.32 -0.64 -0.08
C PHE A 139 4.44 -0.16 -1.26
N ALA A 140 3.17 0.07 -0.98
CA ALA A 140 2.19 0.40 -2.00
C ALA A 140 1.10 1.35 -1.48
N HIS A 141 -0.11 1.23 -1.99
CA HIS A 141 -1.21 2.17 -1.82
C HIS A 141 -2.49 1.45 -1.40
N GLY A 142 -3.48 2.22 -0.98
CA GLY A 142 -4.77 1.69 -0.54
C GLY A 142 -5.51 0.91 -1.63
N GLY A 143 -5.53 1.41 -2.86
CA GLY A 143 -6.15 0.74 -3.99
C GLY A 143 -5.41 -0.54 -4.39
N VAL A 144 -4.08 -0.48 -4.45
CA VAL A 144 -3.23 -1.65 -4.77
C VAL A 144 -3.44 -2.80 -3.78
N ILE A 145 -3.45 -2.49 -2.47
CA ILE A 145 -3.67 -3.50 -1.42
C ILE A 145 -5.08 -4.07 -1.52
N ASN A 146 -6.08 -3.22 -1.77
CA ASN A 146 -7.46 -3.65 -1.93
C ASN A 146 -7.64 -4.58 -3.14
N ILE A 147 -7.02 -4.29 -4.28
CA ILE A 147 -7.06 -5.16 -5.46
C ILE A 147 -6.44 -6.53 -5.17
N ALA A 148 -5.30 -6.57 -4.46
CA ALA A 148 -4.71 -7.84 -4.05
C ALA A 148 -5.63 -8.65 -3.12
N LEU A 149 -6.29 -7.98 -2.18
CA LEU A 149 -7.27 -8.60 -1.28
C LEU A 149 -8.54 -9.05 -2.03
N GLN A 150 -9.05 -8.24 -2.96
CA GLN A 150 -10.19 -8.60 -3.80
C GLN A 150 -9.92 -9.90 -4.57
N ASP A 151 -8.72 -10.05 -5.13
CA ASP A 151 -8.33 -11.23 -5.87
C ASP A 151 -8.26 -12.50 -5.00
N ILE A 152 -7.79 -12.35 -3.75
CA ILE A 152 -7.63 -13.48 -2.82
C ILE A 152 -8.96 -13.89 -2.18
N LEU A 153 -9.79 -12.91 -1.82
CA LEU A 153 -11.00 -13.11 -1.03
C LEU A 153 -12.28 -13.18 -1.87
N GLY A 154 -12.21 -12.84 -3.16
CA GLY A 154 -13.36 -12.83 -4.06
C GLY A 154 -14.42 -11.79 -3.71
N THR A 155 -14.01 -10.65 -3.11
CA THR A 155 -14.97 -9.61 -2.72
C THR A 155 -15.50 -8.85 -3.94
N PRO A 156 -16.78 -8.42 -3.94
CA PRO A 156 -17.40 -7.79 -5.11
C PRO A 156 -16.93 -6.35 -5.35
N LYS A 157 -16.33 -5.70 -4.35
CA LYS A 157 -15.92 -4.28 -4.41
C LYS A 157 -14.41 -4.17 -4.54
N ALA A 158 -13.97 -3.26 -5.41
CA ALA A 158 -12.55 -2.98 -5.63
C ALA A 158 -11.86 -2.37 -4.40
N LEU A 159 -12.58 -1.54 -3.61
CA LEU A 159 -12.09 -0.90 -2.39
C LEU A 159 -12.91 -1.40 -1.18
N GLY A 160 -12.83 -2.69 -0.89
CA GLY A 160 -13.65 -3.35 0.14
C GLY A 160 -13.15 -3.19 1.58
N PHE A 161 -11.91 -2.73 1.77
CA PHE A 161 -11.26 -2.67 3.09
C PHE A 161 -10.71 -1.29 3.39
N PRO A 162 -10.88 -0.78 4.63
CA PRO A 162 -10.12 0.37 5.08
C PRO A 162 -8.63 -0.03 5.15
N ILE A 163 -7.78 0.77 4.54
CA ILE A 163 -6.33 0.59 4.56
C ILE A 163 -5.71 1.90 5.03
N ASP A 164 -5.27 1.96 6.27
CA ASP A 164 -4.70 3.17 6.88
C ASP A 164 -3.24 3.41 6.46
N TYR A 165 -2.72 4.63 6.66
CA TYR A 165 -1.31 4.96 6.42
C TYR A 165 -0.40 4.06 7.27
N CYS A 166 0.67 3.57 6.68
CA CYS A 166 1.61 2.60 7.26
C CYS A 166 0.97 1.31 7.79
N SER A 167 -0.30 1.02 7.46
CA SER A 167 -0.90 -0.24 7.85
C SER A 167 -0.23 -1.43 7.20
N ILE A 168 -0.21 -2.55 7.92
CA ILE A 168 0.39 -3.81 7.50
C ILE A 168 -0.72 -4.80 7.16
N THR A 169 -0.69 -5.36 5.95
CA THR A 169 -1.56 -6.44 5.49
C THR A 169 -0.71 -7.64 5.14
N ARG A 170 -1.01 -8.82 5.71
CA ARG A 170 -0.18 -10.02 5.57
C ARG A 170 -0.91 -11.09 4.78
N ILE A 171 -0.24 -11.62 3.75
CA ILE A 171 -0.73 -12.66 2.87
C ILE A 171 0.21 -13.85 2.97
N LEU A 172 -0.32 -15.02 3.27
CA LEU A 172 0.41 -16.27 3.30
C LEU A 172 0.23 -17.02 1.99
N TYR A 173 1.33 -17.55 1.48
CA TYR A 173 1.37 -18.42 0.31
C TYR A 173 1.74 -19.83 0.77
N SER A 174 0.88 -20.79 0.51
CA SER A 174 1.17 -22.21 0.74
C SER A 174 2.05 -22.78 -0.38
N ARG A 175 2.62 -23.97 -0.16
CA ARG A 175 3.46 -24.64 -1.15
C ARG A 175 2.73 -25.06 -2.42
N ASN A 176 1.42 -25.25 -2.34
CA ASN A 176 0.55 -25.58 -3.47
C ASN A 176 -0.06 -24.34 -4.15
N GLY A 177 0.45 -23.13 -3.85
CA GLY A 177 0.03 -21.88 -4.48
C GLY A 177 -1.22 -21.22 -3.90
N ASN A 178 -1.87 -21.82 -2.89
CA ASN A 178 -3.01 -21.16 -2.23
C ASN A 178 -2.55 -19.92 -1.47
N ARG A 179 -3.37 -18.86 -1.54
CA ARG A 179 -3.15 -17.59 -0.85
C ARG A 179 -4.25 -17.36 0.18
N SER A 180 -3.87 -16.81 1.33
CA SER A 180 -4.82 -16.43 2.39
C SER A 180 -4.38 -15.15 3.08
N ALA A 181 -5.32 -14.26 3.38
CA ALA A 181 -5.08 -13.09 4.20
C ALA A 181 -4.95 -13.51 5.67
N ALA A 182 -3.76 -13.35 6.24
CA ALA A 182 -3.51 -13.64 7.65
C ALA A 182 -3.94 -12.47 8.56
N SER A 183 -3.81 -11.25 8.04
CA SER A 183 -4.29 -10.03 8.70
C SER A 183 -4.46 -8.92 7.67
N ILE A 184 -5.36 -7.98 7.96
CA ILE A 184 -5.66 -6.84 7.11
C ILE A 184 -5.63 -5.59 7.99
N ASN A 185 -4.93 -4.54 7.51
CA ASN A 185 -4.92 -3.21 8.12
C ASN A 185 -4.43 -3.21 9.59
N GLU A 186 -3.36 -3.93 9.92
CA GLU A 186 -2.71 -3.84 11.24
C GLU A 186 -2.07 -2.45 11.40
N THR A 187 -2.45 -1.73 12.46
CA THR A 187 -2.01 -0.35 12.71
C THR A 187 -1.44 -0.11 14.11
N GLN A 188 -1.27 -1.16 14.91
CA GLN A 188 -0.84 -1.07 16.30
C GLN A 188 0.41 -0.18 16.49
N HIS A 189 1.38 -0.32 15.59
CA HIS A 189 2.67 0.39 15.65
C HIS A 189 2.58 1.89 15.31
N VAL A 190 1.51 2.33 14.65
CA VAL A 190 1.28 3.73 14.24
C VAL A 190 -0.06 4.29 14.73
N TRP A 191 -0.71 3.61 15.66
CA TRP A 191 -2.06 3.95 16.10
C TRP A 191 -2.20 5.40 16.56
N ASP A 192 -1.25 5.88 17.36
CA ASP A 192 -1.15 7.25 17.89
C ASP A 192 -0.78 8.30 16.83
N LEU A 193 -0.30 7.88 15.66
CA LEU A 193 0.11 8.73 14.54
C LEU A 193 -0.92 8.74 13.40
N LEU A 194 -2.03 8.01 13.52
CA LEU A 194 -3.07 8.04 12.49
C LEU A 194 -3.86 9.36 12.58
N PRO A 195 -4.10 10.06 11.44
CA PRO A 195 -4.83 11.34 11.43
C PRO A 195 -6.19 11.27 12.13
N ARG A 196 -6.91 10.14 12.00
CA ARG A 196 -8.23 9.93 12.64
C ARG A 196 -8.18 9.80 14.16
N ASN A 197 -7.01 9.62 14.76
CA ASN A 197 -6.80 9.44 16.21
C ASN A 197 -6.14 10.67 16.87
N ARG A 198 -5.94 11.75 16.10
CA ARG A 198 -5.28 12.99 16.54
C ARG A 198 -6.19 14.20 16.65
#